data_8f9d4ac61b87c2ff8ac0b7a8194f2bbe
#
_entry.id   8f9d4ac61b87c2ff8ac0b7a8194f2bbe
#
_cell.length_a   1.000
_cell.length_b   1.000
_cell.length_c   1.000
_cell.angle_alpha   90.00
_cell.angle_beta   90.00
_cell.angle_gamma   90.00
#
_symmetry.space_group_name_H-M   'P 1'
#
loop_
_entity.id
_entity.type
_entity.pdbx_description
1 polymer ?
#
loop_
_entity_poly.entity_id
_entity_poly.type
_entity_poly.pdbx_seq_one_letter_code
_entity_poly.pdbx_strand_id
1 'polypeptide(L)'
;MFYGLNKFIKKLLPKQLFYRALLIVAVPIIILQLTISIVFFDSLWIKTNKGMTRALVGEIKTFINAYEKEEYNKDSLIILFQEHLDFNVKFEPYKILPKEDLERWFSPIDRNLRRELKSKISNYWFDTTSYKNLIDLKIKYGDGYFQFYIPKERVTSSSARLFAFWITLPAFLLITIAIIFLKNQTRPIINLARASEKFGRGEDIEEFKPSGALEIRQAGFEFEKMRKRIIRHLNQRSEMLSGISHDLRTPLTRIKLQLSFIKDKEISKKLSDDVEEMEKMLNEYLQFASSRSAETTETFDLSELLKTTIMKYEKKEITTDISKEVFLDGRKNLMQRCFSNLIDNAIKYSTNVYISLRKLNNNILITIDDDGPGIPENERENVFKPFYKIDKSRGDSKSSVGLGLSIASDIVKSHGGNIKLETSPTNGLRIKVILPF
;
A
#
# COMPACT_ATOMS: atom_id res chain seq x y z
N MET A 1 -6.79 7.79 30.01
CA MET A 1 -6.13 8.75 29.11
C MET A 1 -5.39 8.11 27.91
N PHE A 2 -4.96 6.84 27.97
CA PHE A 2 -4.23 6.14 26.89
C PHE A 2 -5.08 5.64 25.69
N TYR A 3 -6.40 5.49 25.83
CA TYR A 3 -7.28 4.94 24.77
C TYR A 3 -7.47 5.88 23.58
N GLY A 4 -7.49 7.20 23.81
CA GLY A 4 -7.63 8.22 22.74
C GLY A 4 -6.37 8.39 21.91
N LEU A 5 -5.20 8.32 22.55
CA LEU A 5 -3.87 8.44 21.91
C LEU A 5 -3.64 7.28 20.93
N ASN A 6 -4.05 6.07 21.29
CA ASN A 6 -3.91 4.86 20.47
C ASN A 6 -4.76 4.92 19.18
N LYS A 7 -5.93 5.58 19.24
CA LYS A 7 -6.82 5.76 18.08
C LYS A 7 -6.29 6.82 17.11
N PHE A 8 -5.67 7.88 17.65
CA PHE A 8 -5.03 8.96 16.86
C PHE A 8 -3.75 8.45 16.18
N ILE A 9 -2.89 7.73 16.90
CA ILE A 9 -1.67 7.12 16.36
C ILE A 9 -2.01 6.10 15.25
N LYS A 10 -3.05 5.26 15.44
CA LYS A 10 -3.50 4.31 14.42
C LYS A 10 -3.97 4.98 13.12
N LYS A 11 -4.50 6.20 13.19
CA LYS A 11 -4.99 6.96 12.01
C LYS A 11 -3.83 7.64 11.26
N LEU A 12 -2.75 7.95 11.97
CA LEU A 12 -1.55 8.60 11.39
C LEU A 12 -0.55 7.60 10.81
N LEU A 13 -0.58 6.34 11.27
CA LEU A 13 0.35 5.32 10.82
C LEU A 13 0.01 4.78 9.42
N PRO A 14 1.00 4.63 8.53
CA PRO A 14 0.81 4.01 7.22
C PRO A 14 0.21 2.61 7.35
N LYS A 15 -0.63 2.20 6.39
CA LYS A 15 -1.23 0.87 6.39
C LYS A 15 -0.21 -0.25 6.16
N GLN A 16 0.86 0.02 5.40
CA GLN A 16 1.87 -0.97 5.04
C GLN A 16 2.87 -1.21 6.17
N LEU A 17 3.21 -2.48 6.41
CA LEU A 17 4.13 -2.93 7.45
C LEU A 17 5.52 -2.28 7.35
N PHE A 18 6.06 -2.18 6.12
CA PHE A 18 7.36 -1.58 5.86
C PHE A 18 7.46 -0.15 6.39
N TYR A 19 6.51 0.71 6.05
CA TYR A 19 6.53 2.12 6.47
C TYR A 19 6.32 2.29 7.98
N ARG A 20 5.54 1.39 8.62
CA ARG A 20 5.42 1.38 10.10
C ARG A 20 6.75 1.06 10.77
N ALA A 21 7.42 0.02 10.31
CA ALA A 21 8.72 -0.38 10.84
C ALA A 21 9.79 0.70 10.57
N LEU A 22 9.77 1.33 9.39
CA LEU A 22 10.66 2.44 9.06
C LEU A 22 10.46 3.64 10.01
N LEU A 23 9.21 4.02 10.30
CA LEU A 23 8.91 5.11 11.25
C LEU A 23 9.44 4.81 12.67
N ILE A 24 9.31 3.56 13.13
CA ILE A 24 9.81 3.17 14.47
C ILE A 24 11.33 3.35 14.58
N VAL A 25 12.08 3.14 13.49
CA VAL A 25 13.54 3.29 13.48
C VAL A 25 13.97 4.71 13.13
N ALA A 26 13.38 5.32 12.09
CA ALA A 26 13.82 6.62 11.58
C ALA A 26 13.46 7.79 12.52
N VAL A 27 12.27 7.78 13.12
CA VAL A 27 11.82 8.89 13.96
C VAL A 27 12.71 9.11 15.19
N PRO A 28 13.08 8.08 15.99
CA PRO A 28 14.02 8.26 17.09
C PRO A 28 15.40 8.76 16.66
N ILE A 29 15.91 8.27 15.51
CA ILE A 29 17.20 8.72 14.98
C ILE A 29 17.14 10.21 14.61
N ILE A 30 16.08 10.64 13.93
CA ILE A 30 15.89 12.04 13.53
C ILE A 30 15.74 12.94 14.76
N ILE A 31 14.95 12.54 15.76
CA ILE A 31 14.79 13.30 17.00
C ILE A 31 16.12 13.44 17.73
N LEU A 32 16.87 12.33 17.87
CA LEU A 32 18.18 12.33 18.48
C LEU A 32 19.15 13.25 17.74
N GLN A 33 19.18 13.16 16.41
CA GLN A 33 19.98 14.01 15.52
C GLN A 33 19.67 15.50 15.72
N LEU A 34 18.39 15.86 15.74
CA LEU A 34 17.95 17.24 15.95
C LEU A 34 18.35 17.75 17.34
N THR A 35 18.15 16.92 18.38
CA THR A 35 18.50 17.27 19.75
C THR A 35 20.01 17.54 19.89
N ILE A 36 20.84 16.63 19.37
CA ILE A 36 22.30 16.80 19.41
C ILE A 36 22.72 18.05 18.62
N SER A 37 22.14 18.28 17.44
CA SER A 37 22.43 19.46 16.61
C SER A 37 22.09 20.76 17.34
N ILE A 38 20.91 20.84 17.95
CA ILE A 38 20.48 22.04 18.70
C ILE A 38 21.41 22.31 19.88
N VAL A 39 21.70 21.28 20.69
CA VAL A 39 22.59 21.42 21.86
C VAL A 39 23.99 21.83 21.43
N PHE A 40 24.52 21.26 20.35
CA PHE A 40 25.84 21.66 19.85
C PHE A 40 25.87 23.11 19.37
N PHE A 41 24.89 23.52 18.56
CA PHE A 41 24.84 24.89 18.05
C PHE A 41 24.71 25.91 19.17
N ASP A 42 23.82 25.69 20.13
CA ASP A 42 23.59 26.63 21.23
C ASP A 42 24.73 26.61 22.25
N SER A 43 25.14 25.45 22.73
CA SER A 43 26.07 25.34 23.86
C SER A 43 27.55 25.44 23.47
N LEU A 44 27.92 24.94 22.33
CA LEU A 44 29.33 24.93 21.91
C LEU A 44 29.63 26.04 20.89
N TRP A 45 28.98 26.01 19.73
CA TRP A 45 29.37 26.91 18.63
C TRP A 45 29.07 28.37 18.93
N ILE A 46 27.87 28.72 19.44
CA ILE A 46 27.50 30.10 19.75
C ILE A 46 28.34 30.62 20.92
N LYS A 47 28.52 29.84 22.00
CA LYS A 47 29.32 30.24 23.16
C LYS A 47 30.80 30.43 22.82
N THR A 48 31.38 29.50 22.04
CA THR A 48 32.78 29.55 21.60
C THR A 48 33.00 30.81 20.74
N ASN A 49 32.18 31.03 19.70
CA ASN A 49 32.31 32.21 18.84
C ASN A 49 32.10 33.52 19.61
N LYS A 50 31.18 33.54 20.58
CA LYS A 50 31.01 34.71 21.48
C LYS A 50 32.25 34.95 22.34
N GLY A 51 32.85 33.88 22.88
CA GLY A 51 34.10 33.95 23.63
C GLY A 51 35.26 34.52 22.80
N MET A 52 35.45 33.99 21.59
CA MET A 52 36.48 34.43 20.64
C MET A 52 36.27 35.92 20.27
N THR A 53 35.04 36.33 19.94
CA THR A 53 34.71 37.72 19.61
C THR A 53 34.95 38.64 20.77
N ARG A 54 34.61 38.21 22.02
CA ARG A 54 34.83 39.01 23.23
C ARG A 54 36.33 39.20 23.51
N ALA A 55 37.15 38.15 23.32
CA ALA A 55 38.59 38.23 23.46
C ALA A 55 39.19 39.24 22.45
N LEU A 56 38.85 39.10 21.17
CA LEU A 56 39.29 40.00 20.10
C LEU A 56 38.93 41.43 20.40
N VAL A 57 37.70 41.76 20.75
CA VAL A 57 37.28 43.11 21.08
C VAL A 57 37.99 43.64 22.32
N GLY A 58 38.36 42.74 23.28
CA GLY A 58 39.20 43.07 24.41
C GLY A 58 40.62 43.47 24.01
N GLU A 59 41.26 42.72 23.13
CA GLU A 59 42.59 42.99 22.61
C GLU A 59 42.64 44.33 21.86
N ILE A 60 41.63 44.57 20.98
CA ILE A 60 41.51 45.83 20.25
C ILE A 60 41.37 47.05 21.22
N LYS A 61 40.53 46.88 22.27
CA LYS A 61 40.38 47.95 23.28
C LYS A 61 41.70 48.18 24.04
N THR A 62 42.42 47.12 24.37
CA THR A 62 43.71 47.22 25.00
C THR A 62 44.73 47.93 24.11
N PHE A 63 44.73 47.65 22.80
CA PHE A 63 45.54 48.34 21.83
C PHE A 63 45.23 49.86 21.81
N ILE A 64 43.95 50.26 21.70
CA ILE A 64 43.53 51.64 21.65
C ILE A 64 43.96 52.38 22.93
N ASN A 65 43.70 51.76 24.12
CA ASN A 65 44.09 52.35 25.37
C ASN A 65 45.62 52.50 25.53
N ALA A 66 46.41 51.56 25.01
CA ALA A 66 47.88 51.62 25.02
C ALA A 66 48.40 52.72 24.06
N TYR A 67 47.74 52.89 22.92
CA TYR A 67 48.08 53.93 21.94
C TYR A 67 47.74 55.33 22.44
N GLU A 68 46.78 55.48 23.36
CA GLU A 68 46.47 56.76 24.04
C GLU A 68 47.52 57.18 25.02
N LYS A 69 48.29 56.26 25.57
CA LYS A 69 49.34 56.56 26.54
C LYS A 69 50.60 57.10 25.81
N GLU A 70 51.11 58.19 26.23
CA GLU A 70 52.32 58.81 25.62
C GLU A 70 53.62 58.05 25.92
N GLU A 71 53.60 57.10 26.85
CA GLU A 71 54.74 56.26 27.28
C GLU A 71 55.30 55.31 26.20
N TYR A 72 54.49 55.00 25.14
CA TYR A 72 54.88 54.02 24.12
C TYR A 72 55.17 54.71 22.77
N ASN A 73 56.21 54.21 22.08
CA ASN A 73 56.43 54.58 20.69
C ASN A 73 55.31 53.98 19.81
N LYS A 74 54.51 54.78 19.17
CA LYS A 74 53.32 54.39 18.40
C LYS A 74 53.61 53.39 17.30
N ASP A 75 54.71 53.58 16.60
CA ASP A 75 55.10 52.61 15.52
C ASP A 75 55.53 51.26 16.07
N SER A 76 56.27 51.26 17.18
CA SER A 76 56.67 50.01 17.84
C SER A 76 55.46 49.23 18.43
N LEU A 77 54.43 49.96 18.89
CA LEU A 77 53.18 49.35 19.39
C LEU A 77 52.38 48.68 18.25
N ILE A 78 52.28 49.34 17.08
CA ILE A 78 51.62 48.76 15.89
C ILE A 78 52.32 47.49 15.47
N ILE A 79 53.67 47.49 15.37
CA ILE A 79 54.44 46.29 14.97
C ILE A 79 54.27 45.18 15.97
N LEU A 80 54.34 45.44 17.28
CA LEU A 80 54.19 44.43 18.34
C LEU A 80 52.81 43.75 18.28
N PHE A 81 51.74 44.51 18.07
CA PHE A 81 50.38 43.95 17.97
C PHE A 81 50.16 43.21 16.64
N GLN A 82 50.79 43.63 15.54
CA GLN A 82 50.74 42.92 14.27
C GLN A 82 51.44 41.54 14.35
N GLU A 83 52.63 41.47 14.98
CA GLU A 83 53.41 40.24 15.10
C GLU A 83 52.78 39.21 16.05
N HIS A 84 52.13 39.67 17.13
CA HIS A 84 51.63 38.75 18.17
C HIS A 84 50.16 38.49 18.12
N LEU A 85 49.35 39.26 17.43
CA LEU A 85 47.90 39.15 17.44
C LEU A 85 47.25 38.86 16.06
N ASP A 86 48.05 38.56 15.04
CA ASP A 86 47.57 38.16 13.71
C ASP A 86 46.51 39.09 13.11
N PHE A 87 46.59 40.39 13.37
CA PHE A 87 45.73 41.36 12.70
C PHE A 87 46.53 42.59 12.24
N ASN A 88 46.20 43.06 11.05
CA ASN A 88 46.88 44.19 10.46
C ASN A 88 46.16 45.47 10.89
N VAL A 89 46.95 46.42 11.47
CA VAL A 89 46.44 47.72 11.95
C VAL A 89 47.03 48.84 11.17
N LYS A 90 46.18 49.78 10.75
CA LYS A 90 46.60 50.98 10.07
C LYS A 90 45.83 52.19 10.63
N PHE A 91 46.52 53.27 10.94
CA PHE A 91 45.89 54.52 11.28
C PHE A 91 45.66 55.35 10.02
N GLU A 92 44.45 55.83 9.79
CA GLU A 92 44.08 56.70 8.65
C GLU A 92 43.61 58.07 9.18
N PRO A 93 44.52 59.04 9.16
CA PRO A 93 44.21 60.38 9.66
C PRO A 93 43.27 61.15 8.72
N TYR A 94 42.44 62.04 9.27
CA TYR A 94 41.49 62.89 8.55
C TYR A 94 40.42 62.15 7.71
N LYS A 95 40.23 60.84 7.93
CA LYS A 95 39.19 60.09 7.26
C LYS A 95 37.98 59.85 8.19
N ILE A 96 36.79 59.92 7.59
CA ILE A 96 35.52 59.72 8.29
C ILE A 96 35.08 58.22 8.13
N LEU A 97 34.43 57.67 9.17
CA LEU A 97 33.84 56.34 9.08
C LEU A 97 32.81 56.26 7.96
N PRO A 98 32.74 55.13 7.22
CA PRO A 98 31.73 54.92 6.20
C PRO A 98 30.32 55.06 6.80
N LYS A 99 29.40 55.68 6.02
CA LYS A 99 27.99 55.86 6.45
C LYS A 99 27.11 54.68 6.10
N GLU A 100 27.52 53.83 5.14
CA GLU A 100 26.78 52.63 4.72
C GLU A 100 27.04 51.50 5.67
N ASP A 101 25.96 50.94 6.17
CA ASP A 101 25.98 49.77 7.07
C ASP A 101 25.99 48.49 6.23
N LEU A 102 27.12 47.75 6.17
CA LEU A 102 27.28 46.49 5.44
C LEU A 102 27.01 45.28 6.33
N GLU A 103 26.42 45.49 7.49
CA GLU A 103 26.13 44.46 8.45
C GLU A 103 24.97 43.54 7.98
N ARG A 104 25.16 42.22 8.03
CA ARG A 104 24.12 41.25 7.73
C ARG A 104 23.36 40.87 8.99
N TRP A 105 22.08 41.20 9.05
CA TRP A 105 21.23 40.94 10.22
C TRP A 105 21.15 39.47 10.61
N PHE A 106 21.16 38.55 9.62
CA PHE A 106 21.08 37.08 9.85
C PHE A 106 22.42 36.41 10.12
N SER A 107 23.55 37.09 9.96
CA SER A 107 24.88 36.55 10.20
C SER A 107 25.16 36.43 11.69
N PRO A 108 25.45 35.21 12.23
CA PRO A 108 25.85 35.05 13.63
C PRO A 108 27.14 35.76 13.98
N ILE A 109 28.06 35.91 13.01
CA ILE A 109 29.32 36.66 13.17
C ILE A 109 29.02 38.12 13.40
N ASP A 110 28.27 38.74 12.48
CA ASP A 110 27.95 40.16 12.51
C ASP A 110 27.19 40.53 13.79
N ARG A 111 26.24 39.66 14.20
CA ARG A 111 25.48 39.83 15.45
C ARG A 111 26.34 39.77 16.69
N ASN A 112 27.32 38.87 16.75
CA ASN A 112 28.25 38.76 17.88
C ASN A 112 29.22 39.94 17.91
N LEU A 113 29.80 40.32 16.74
CA LEU A 113 30.67 41.52 16.62
C LEU A 113 29.95 42.77 17.04
N ARG A 114 28.76 43.01 16.53
CA ARG A 114 27.94 44.20 16.89
C ARG A 114 27.70 44.25 18.39
N ARG A 115 27.33 43.13 19.02
CA ARG A 115 27.02 43.08 20.45
C ARG A 115 28.24 43.38 21.30
N GLU A 116 29.38 42.76 21.02
CA GLU A 116 30.60 42.95 21.79
C GLU A 116 31.25 44.32 21.52
N LEU A 117 31.24 44.82 20.28
CA LEU A 117 31.72 46.15 19.94
C LEU A 117 30.88 47.24 20.60
N LYS A 118 29.55 47.20 20.47
CA LYS A 118 28.64 48.15 21.09
C LYS A 118 28.79 48.23 22.60
N SER A 119 29.17 47.12 23.25
CA SER A 119 29.38 47.11 24.71
C SER A 119 30.67 47.76 25.18
N LYS A 120 31.69 47.91 24.32
CA LYS A 120 33.04 48.35 24.69
C LYS A 120 33.59 49.54 23.93
N ILE A 121 33.04 49.84 22.73
CA ILE A 121 33.52 50.83 21.78
C ILE A 121 32.32 51.62 21.22
N SER A 122 32.40 52.96 21.27
CA SER A 122 31.25 53.84 20.96
C SER A 122 31.02 54.05 19.46
N ASN A 123 32.11 54.17 18.69
CA ASN A 123 32.04 54.54 17.27
C ASN A 123 32.87 53.57 16.44
N TYR A 124 32.19 52.65 15.77
CA TYR A 124 32.80 51.62 14.96
C TYR A 124 32.02 51.40 13.66
N TRP A 125 32.68 50.83 12.69
CA TRP A 125 32.10 50.28 11.47
C TRP A 125 32.83 48.99 11.13
N PHE A 126 32.13 47.98 10.64
CA PHE A 126 32.77 46.75 10.19
C PHE A 126 32.10 46.14 8.96
N ASP A 127 32.89 45.42 8.17
CA ASP A 127 32.47 44.65 7.01
C ASP A 127 33.05 43.24 7.05
N THR A 128 32.14 42.26 6.94
CA THR A 128 32.48 40.84 6.92
C THR A 128 32.30 40.22 5.54
N THR A 129 31.94 41.02 4.50
CA THR A 129 31.53 40.53 3.18
C THR A 129 32.57 40.80 2.09
N SER A 130 33.14 41.98 2.04
CA SER A 130 34.05 42.41 0.96
C SER A 130 35.30 41.53 0.85
N TYR A 131 35.77 40.96 1.95
CA TYR A 131 36.93 40.08 1.95
C TYR A 131 36.55 38.66 2.31
N LYS A 132 37.03 37.67 1.54
CA LYS A 132 36.70 36.24 1.74
C LYS A 132 37.08 35.73 3.13
N ASN A 133 38.28 36.04 3.60
CA ASN A 133 38.87 35.51 4.85
C ASN A 133 39.16 36.57 5.92
N LEU A 134 38.91 37.85 5.64
CA LEU A 134 39.21 38.94 6.56
C LEU A 134 37.93 39.71 6.91
N ILE A 135 37.97 40.36 8.07
CA ILE A 135 36.99 41.33 8.54
C ILE A 135 37.65 42.67 8.49
N ASP A 136 37.04 43.65 7.83
CA ASP A 136 37.46 45.05 7.87
C ASP A 136 36.72 45.77 9.00
N LEU A 137 37.45 46.13 10.06
CA LEU A 137 36.89 46.83 11.22
C LEU A 137 37.54 48.20 11.33
N LYS A 138 36.72 49.25 11.36
CA LYS A 138 37.16 50.62 11.53
C LYS A 138 36.61 51.18 12.84
N ILE A 139 37.49 51.78 13.61
CA ILE A 139 37.15 52.36 14.92
C ILE A 139 37.60 53.82 14.94
N LYS A 140 36.69 54.74 15.26
CA LYS A 140 36.99 56.18 15.31
C LYS A 140 37.97 56.47 16.43
N TYR A 141 39.02 57.27 16.08
CA TYR A 141 40.02 57.72 17.02
C TYR A 141 40.50 59.13 16.61
N GLY A 142 40.31 60.10 17.49
CA GLY A 142 40.64 61.50 17.21
C GLY A 142 40.00 62.06 15.91
N ASP A 143 40.81 62.66 15.06
CA ASP A 143 40.37 63.15 13.74
C ASP A 143 40.38 62.09 12.60
N GLY A 144 40.61 60.87 12.91
CA GLY A 144 40.64 59.74 11.96
C GLY A 144 40.00 58.44 12.47
N TYR A 145 40.45 57.32 11.95
CA TYR A 145 40.08 56.00 12.45
C TYR A 145 41.23 54.99 12.35
N PHE A 146 41.21 54.00 13.23
CA PHE A 146 42.00 52.77 13.08
C PHE A 146 41.28 51.79 12.18
N GLN A 147 41.97 51.22 11.18
CA GLN A 147 41.50 50.15 10.34
C GLN A 147 42.21 48.84 10.74
N PHE A 148 41.43 47.84 11.10
CA PHE A 148 41.89 46.50 11.46
C PHE A 148 41.47 45.51 10.41
N TYR A 149 42.40 44.77 9.83
CA TYR A 149 42.12 43.61 8.99
C TYR A 149 42.35 42.36 9.81
N ILE A 150 41.24 41.67 10.16
CA ILE A 150 41.23 40.57 11.14
C ILE A 150 40.84 39.28 10.43
N PRO A 151 41.62 38.19 10.56
CA PRO A 151 41.22 36.89 10.04
C PRO A 151 39.89 36.43 10.61
N LYS A 152 38.94 35.94 9.78
CA LYS A 152 37.63 35.45 10.24
C LYS A 152 37.76 34.28 11.20
N GLU A 153 38.84 33.56 11.13
CA GLU A 153 39.16 32.44 12.05
C GLU A 153 39.29 32.88 13.51
N ARG A 154 39.59 34.16 13.76
CA ARG A 154 39.66 34.71 15.12
C ARG A 154 38.29 34.99 15.77
N VAL A 155 37.21 34.98 15.01
CA VAL A 155 35.84 35.19 15.48
C VAL A 155 34.94 33.98 15.20
N THR A 156 35.37 33.01 14.38
CA THR A 156 34.61 31.85 14.02
C THR A 156 35.43 30.58 14.12
N SER A 157 34.86 29.54 14.77
CA SER A 157 35.44 28.21 14.76
C SER A 157 34.98 27.41 13.54
N SER A 158 35.91 26.78 12.84
CA SER A 158 35.65 25.84 11.74
C SER A 158 35.01 24.53 12.21
N SER A 159 35.01 24.29 13.53
CA SER A 159 34.49 23.06 14.15
C SER A 159 33.06 22.73 13.78
N ALA A 160 32.22 23.73 13.50
CA ALA A 160 30.82 23.52 13.14
C ALA A 160 30.63 22.68 11.87
N ARG A 161 31.46 22.87 10.85
CA ARG A 161 31.38 22.11 9.58
C ARG A 161 31.79 20.67 9.77
N LEU A 162 32.88 20.44 10.49
CA LEU A 162 33.35 19.09 10.83
C LEU A 162 32.33 18.36 11.69
N PHE A 163 31.77 19.02 12.70
CA PHE A 163 30.76 18.45 13.57
C PHE A 163 29.46 18.09 12.80
N ALA A 164 28.97 18.98 11.94
CA ALA A 164 27.80 18.68 11.10
C ALA A 164 28.05 17.44 10.23
N PHE A 165 29.22 17.30 9.63
CA PHE A 165 29.59 16.14 8.84
C PHE A 165 29.63 14.86 9.70
N TRP A 166 30.28 14.91 10.87
CA TRP A 166 30.41 13.74 11.76
C TRP A 166 29.09 13.27 12.39
N ILE A 167 28.09 14.14 12.47
CA ILE A 167 26.76 13.76 12.95
C ILE A 167 25.86 13.25 11.81
N THR A 168 25.88 13.94 10.67
CA THR A 168 24.96 13.64 9.57
C THR A 168 25.35 12.36 8.84
N LEU A 169 26.62 12.10 8.64
CA LEU A 169 27.10 10.91 7.91
C LEU A 169 26.71 9.59 8.59
N PRO A 170 26.97 9.38 9.89
CA PRO A 170 26.54 8.16 10.58
C PRO A 170 25.02 7.99 10.62
N ALA A 171 24.26 9.07 10.82
CA ALA A 171 22.80 9.02 10.81
C ALA A 171 22.25 8.58 9.46
N PHE A 172 22.78 9.15 8.37
CA PHE A 172 22.44 8.73 7.00
C PHE A 172 22.76 7.26 6.75
N LEU A 173 23.95 6.82 7.18
CA LEU A 173 24.37 5.43 7.05
C LEU A 173 23.45 4.48 7.81
N LEU A 174 23.11 4.79 9.05
CA LEU A 174 22.20 3.99 9.87
C LEU A 174 20.79 3.89 9.26
N ILE A 175 20.25 5.01 8.76
CA ILE A 175 18.94 5.01 8.10
C ILE A 175 19.00 4.15 6.82
N THR A 176 20.06 4.26 6.04
CA THR A 176 20.23 3.47 4.80
C THR A 176 20.29 1.97 5.11
N ILE A 177 21.08 1.57 6.10
CA ILE A 177 21.15 0.17 6.57
C ILE A 177 19.77 -0.30 7.05
N ALA A 178 19.07 0.52 7.84
CA ALA A 178 17.74 0.18 8.32
C ALA A 178 16.74 -0.02 7.19
N ILE A 179 16.75 0.82 6.15
CA ILE A 179 15.88 0.69 4.98
C ILE A 179 16.13 -0.63 4.25
N ILE A 180 17.41 -0.96 3.99
CA ILE A 180 17.79 -2.20 3.29
C ILE A 180 17.35 -3.42 4.11
N PHE A 181 17.64 -3.42 5.42
CA PHE A 181 17.31 -4.51 6.32
C PHE A 181 15.80 -4.73 6.44
N LEU A 182 15.02 -3.66 6.66
CA LEU A 182 13.57 -3.71 6.74
C LEU A 182 12.93 -4.18 5.43
N LYS A 183 13.45 -3.72 4.29
CA LYS A 183 12.98 -4.18 2.97
C LYS A 183 13.18 -5.68 2.79
N ASN A 184 14.35 -6.18 3.19
CA ASN A 184 14.67 -7.61 3.10
C ASN A 184 13.83 -8.47 4.06
N GLN A 185 13.48 -7.95 5.23
CA GLN A 185 12.62 -8.68 6.18
C GLN A 185 11.14 -8.65 5.84
N THR A 186 10.63 -7.53 5.30
CA THR A 186 9.19 -7.42 5.02
C THR A 186 8.79 -8.10 3.71
N ARG A 187 9.68 -8.21 2.74
CA ARG A 187 9.42 -8.80 1.42
C ARG A 187 8.91 -10.25 1.50
N PRO A 188 9.53 -11.18 2.27
CA PRO A 188 9.04 -12.54 2.43
C PRO A 188 7.64 -12.64 3.04
N ILE A 189 7.33 -11.77 4.00
CA ILE A 189 6.01 -11.72 4.64
C ILE A 189 4.93 -11.31 3.63
N ILE A 190 5.22 -10.28 2.82
CA ILE A 190 4.31 -9.82 1.78
C ILE A 190 4.10 -10.91 0.72
N ASN A 191 5.15 -11.62 0.34
CA ASN A 191 5.06 -12.72 -0.62
C ASN A 191 4.20 -13.87 -0.08
N LEU A 192 4.37 -14.24 1.18
CA LEU A 192 3.53 -15.25 1.84
C LEU A 192 2.06 -14.82 1.90
N ALA A 193 1.79 -13.55 2.26
CA ALA A 193 0.45 -13.01 2.30
C ALA A 193 -0.23 -13.04 0.91
N ARG A 194 0.50 -12.63 -0.15
CA ARG A 194 0.00 -12.69 -1.53
C ARG A 194 -0.24 -14.12 -2.01
N ALA A 195 0.66 -15.06 -1.68
CA ALA A 195 0.47 -16.46 -2.01
C ALA A 195 -0.78 -17.02 -1.31
N SER A 196 -0.98 -16.68 -0.03
CA SER A 196 -2.18 -17.09 0.71
C SER A 196 -3.46 -16.50 0.13
N GLU A 197 -3.44 -15.24 -0.30
CA GLU A 197 -4.57 -14.57 -0.94
C GLU A 197 -4.91 -15.20 -2.29
N LYS A 198 -3.92 -15.44 -3.16
CA LYS A 198 -4.10 -16.10 -4.45
C LYS A 198 -4.68 -17.51 -4.28
N PHE A 199 -4.10 -18.30 -3.35
CA PHE A 199 -4.62 -19.62 -3.06
C PHE A 199 -6.07 -19.59 -2.54
N GLY A 200 -6.41 -18.60 -1.69
CA GLY A 200 -7.79 -18.42 -1.19
C GLY A 200 -8.79 -18.07 -2.30
N ARG A 201 -8.34 -17.40 -3.37
CA ARG A 201 -9.14 -17.12 -4.57
C ARG A 201 -9.21 -18.33 -5.54
N GLY A 202 -8.50 -19.42 -5.24
CA GLY A 202 -8.44 -20.59 -6.11
C GLY A 202 -7.56 -20.40 -7.35
N GLU A 203 -6.71 -19.37 -7.35
CA GLU A 203 -5.71 -19.15 -8.38
C GLU A 203 -4.55 -20.14 -8.22
N ASP A 204 -3.96 -20.56 -9.33
CA ASP A 204 -2.76 -21.40 -9.29
C ASP A 204 -1.54 -20.56 -8.86
N ILE A 205 -0.73 -21.12 -7.97
CA ILE A 205 0.50 -20.53 -7.49
C ILE A 205 1.66 -21.34 -8.05
N GLU A 206 2.19 -20.90 -9.19
CA GLU A 206 3.22 -21.69 -9.90
C GLU A 206 4.48 -21.90 -9.09
N GLU A 207 5.03 -20.89 -8.35
CA GLU A 207 6.24 -21.08 -7.53
C GLU A 207 6.25 -20.17 -6.30
N PHE A 208 5.69 -20.63 -5.19
CA PHE A 208 5.96 -20.00 -3.91
C PHE A 208 7.20 -20.66 -3.27
N LYS A 209 8.32 -19.88 -3.17
CA LYS A 209 9.54 -20.33 -2.49
C LYS A 209 9.65 -19.65 -1.12
N PRO A 210 9.51 -20.39 -0.01
CA PRO A 210 9.68 -19.85 1.34
C PRO A 210 11.07 -19.23 1.52
N SER A 211 11.13 -17.97 1.95
CA SER A 211 12.37 -17.19 2.09
C SER A 211 12.31 -16.28 3.33
N GLY A 212 13.43 -15.64 3.67
CA GLY A 212 13.53 -14.71 4.79
C GLY A 212 14.06 -15.34 6.08
N ALA A 213 13.75 -14.72 7.23
CA ALA A 213 14.11 -15.20 8.56
C ALA A 213 13.56 -16.60 8.83
N LEU A 214 14.16 -17.33 9.77
CA LEU A 214 13.85 -18.73 10.04
C LEU A 214 12.34 -18.94 10.28
N GLU A 215 11.74 -18.10 11.10
CA GLU A 215 10.32 -18.20 11.48
C GLU A 215 9.39 -17.96 10.29
N ILE A 216 9.71 -16.98 9.45
CA ILE A 216 8.92 -16.66 8.24
C ILE A 216 9.07 -17.75 7.20
N ARG A 217 10.27 -18.29 7.05
CA ARG A 217 10.54 -19.42 6.16
C ARG A 217 9.83 -20.66 6.61
N GLN A 218 9.80 -20.95 7.91
CA GLN A 218 9.06 -22.06 8.49
C GLN A 218 7.54 -21.89 8.27
N ALA A 219 6.99 -20.71 8.51
CA ALA A 219 5.59 -20.41 8.22
C ALA A 219 5.26 -20.62 6.72
N GLY A 220 6.18 -20.23 5.82
CA GLY A 220 6.06 -20.50 4.39
C GLY A 220 6.06 -21.99 4.03
N PHE A 221 6.90 -22.80 4.66
CA PHE A 221 6.91 -24.25 4.47
C PHE A 221 5.61 -24.91 4.96
N GLU A 222 5.10 -24.51 6.14
CA GLU A 222 3.83 -25.07 6.64
C GLU A 222 2.64 -24.62 5.79
N PHE A 223 2.63 -23.39 5.26
CA PHE A 223 1.65 -22.96 4.27
C PHE A 223 1.69 -23.84 3.01
N GLU A 224 2.88 -24.11 2.44
CA GLU A 224 3.05 -24.93 1.25
C GLU A 224 2.60 -26.38 1.48
N LYS A 225 2.90 -26.94 2.65
CA LYS A 225 2.46 -28.26 3.07
C LYS A 225 0.93 -28.34 3.20
N MET A 226 0.32 -27.32 3.79
CA MET A 226 -1.13 -27.18 3.88
C MET A 226 -1.76 -27.09 2.48
N ARG A 227 -1.22 -26.23 1.59
CA ARG A 227 -1.67 -26.07 0.21
C ARG A 227 -1.66 -27.40 -0.54
N LYS A 228 -0.53 -28.11 -0.50
CA LYS A 228 -0.40 -29.44 -1.14
C LYS A 228 -1.39 -30.47 -0.60
N ARG A 229 -1.64 -30.44 0.71
CA ARG A 229 -2.64 -31.33 1.34
C ARG A 229 -4.04 -31.03 0.82
N ILE A 230 -4.43 -29.75 0.78
CA ILE A 230 -5.76 -29.33 0.30
C ILE A 230 -5.94 -29.73 -1.18
N ILE A 231 -4.97 -29.45 -2.04
CA ILE A 231 -5.01 -29.82 -3.47
C ILE A 231 -5.14 -31.33 -3.61
N ARG A 232 -4.36 -32.12 -2.85
CA ARG A 232 -4.45 -33.59 -2.87
C ARG A 232 -5.84 -34.08 -2.49
N HIS A 233 -6.43 -33.53 -1.43
CA HIS A 233 -7.78 -33.88 -1.01
C HIS A 233 -8.84 -33.53 -2.07
N LEU A 234 -8.72 -32.40 -2.73
CA LEU A 234 -9.63 -32.01 -3.81
C LEU A 234 -9.51 -32.96 -5.02
N ASN A 235 -8.30 -33.28 -5.43
CA ASN A 235 -8.05 -34.24 -6.52
C ASN A 235 -8.59 -35.64 -6.20
N GLN A 236 -8.28 -36.14 -5.01
CA GLN A 236 -8.74 -37.44 -4.56
C GLN A 236 -10.27 -37.52 -4.49
N ARG A 237 -10.94 -36.44 -4.05
CA ARG A 237 -12.40 -36.34 -4.08
C ARG A 237 -12.94 -36.35 -5.53
N SER A 238 -12.28 -35.63 -6.45
CA SER A 238 -12.70 -35.64 -7.87
C SER A 238 -12.52 -37.00 -8.54
N GLU A 239 -11.39 -37.70 -8.28
CA GLU A 239 -11.13 -39.02 -8.79
C GLU A 239 -12.15 -40.05 -8.25
N MET A 240 -12.43 -40.02 -6.93
CA MET A 240 -13.44 -40.90 -6.31
C MET A 240 -14.82 -40.67 -6.93
N LEU A 241 -15.24 -39.45 -7.13
CA LEU A 241 -16.52 -39.12 -7.75
C LEU A 241 -16.60 -39.55 -9.21
N SER A 242 -15.51 -39.41 -9.96
CA SER A 242 -15.42 -39.91 -11.34
C SER A 242 -15.56 -41.44 -11.40
N GLY A 243 -14.91 -42.16 -10.49
CA GLY A 243 -15.04 -43.62 -10.36
C GLY A 243 -16.47 -44.05 -10.03
N ILE A 244 -17.09 -43.44 -9.01
CA ILE A 244 -18.50 -43.71 -8.64
C ILE A 244 -19.43 -43.46 -9.83
N SER A 245 -19.18 -42.41 -10.64
CA SER A 245 -19.99 -42.17 -11.85
C SER A 245 -19.97 -43.32 -12.82
N HIS A 246 -18.76 -43.76 -13.13
CA HIS A 246 -18.60 -44.89 -14.04
C HIS A 246 -19.34 -46.11 -13.54
N ASP A 247 -19.17 -46.40 -12.26
CA ASP A 247 -19.75 -47.62 -11.63
C ASP A 247 -21.28 -47.54 -11.48
N LEU A 248 -21.86 -46.33 -11.36
CA LEU A 248 -23.31 -46.15 -11.34
C LEU A 248 -23.94 -46.12 -12.75
N ARG A 249 -23.23 -45.65 -13.78
CA ARG A 249 -23.74 -45.66 -15.16
C ARG A 249 -23.99 -47.06 -15.69
N THR A 250 -23.14 -48.01 -15.38
CA THR A 250 -23.25 -49.38 -15.82
C THR A 250 -24.58 -50.07 -15.38
N PRO A 251 -24.99 -50.06 -14.09
CA PRO A 251 -26.27 -50.60 -13.68
C PRO A 251 -27.47 -49.84 -14.25
N LEU A 252 -27.39 -48.47 -14.36
CA LEU A 252 -28.47 -47.68 -14.98
C LEU A 252 -28.70 -48.10 -16.45
N THR A 253 -27.62 -48.28 -17.22
CA THR A 253 -27.71 -48.77 -18.61
C THR A 253 -28.33 -50.18 -18.67
N ARG A 254 -27.97 -51.05 -17.73
CA ARG A 254 -28.56 -52.41 -17.63
C ARG A 254 -30.06 -52.37 -17.32
N ILE A 255 -30.49 -51.49 -16.40
CA ILE A 255 -31.90 -51.28 -16.09
C ILE A 255 -32.64 -50.75 -17.34
N LYS A 256 -32.11 -49.78 -18.07
CA LYS A 256 -32.70 -49.31 -19.35
C LYS A 256 -32.90 -50.43 -20.35
N LEU A 257 -31.92 -51.29 -20.51
CA LEU A 257 -32.02 -52.45 -21.39
C LEU A 257 -33.10 -53.44 -20.92
N GLN A 258 -33.23 -53.71 -19.61
CA GLN A 258 -34.27 -54.58 -19.08
C GLN A 258 -35.68 -53.98 -19.25
N LEU A 259 -35.84 -52.66 -19.12
CA LEU A 259 -37.10 -51.95 -19.34
C LEU A 259 -37.60 -52.09 -20.80
N SER A 260 -36.72 -52.22 -21.78
CA SER A 260 -37.09 -52.39 -23.18
C SER A 260 -37.78 -53.76 -23.47
N PHE A 261 -37.64 -54.74 -22.57
CA PHE A 261 -38.29 -56.04 -22.68
C PHE A 261 -39.65 -56.10 -21.98
N ILE A 262 -40.06 -55.07 -21.26
CA ILE A 262 -41.39 -55.06 -20.59
C ILE A 262 -42.47 -54.83 -21.62
N LYS A 263 -43.47 -55.72 -21.65
CA LYS A 263 -44.59 -55.67 -22.59
C LYS A 263 -45.56 -54.55 -22.38
N ASP A 264 -45.71 -54.10 -21.12
CA ASP A 264 -46.54 -52.95 -20.76
C ASP A 264 -45.79 -51.64 -21.10
N LYS A 265 -46.20 -51.02 -22.20
CA LYS A 265 -45.56 -49.77 -22.74
C LYS A 265 -45.71 -48.58 -21.79
N GLU A 266 -46.78 -48.50 -21.01
CA GLU A 266 -47.01 -47.35 -20.10
C GLU A 266 -46.12 -47.45 -18.86
N ILE A 267 -46.01 -48.61 -18.25
CA ILE A 267 -45.12 -48.88 -17.12
C ILE A 267 -43.64 -48.76 -17.58
N SER A 268 -43.31 -49.35 -18.72
CA SER A 268 -41.95 -49.27 -19.26
C SER A 268 -41.51 -47.79 -19.50
N LYS A 269 -42.41 -46.96 -20.01
CA LYS A 269 -42.11 -45.52 -20.24
C LYS A 269 -41.92 -44.78 -18.94
N LYS A 270 -42.80 -44.94 -17.93
CA LYS A 270 -42.65 -44.28 -16.62
C LYS A 270 -41.33 -44.64 -15.93
N LEU A 271 -40.97 -45.92 -15.93
CA LEU A 271 -39.70 -46.37 -15.34
C LEU A 271 -38.48 -45.92 -16.16
N SER A 272 -38.58 -45.81 -17.47
CA SER A 272 -37.51 -45.25 -18.31
C SER A 272 -37.28 -43.78 -18.02
N ASP A 273 -38.37 -43.02 -17.87
CA ASP A 273 -38.30 -41.60 -17.52
C ASP A 273 -37.62 -41.42 -16.15
N ASP A 274 -37.94 -42.26 -15.13
CA ASP A 274 -37.30 -42.23 -13.81
C ASP A 274 -35.79 -42.55 -13.90
N VAL A 275 -35.39 -43.53 -14.72
CA VAL A 275 -33.96 -43.87 -14.91
C VAL A 275 -33.21 -42.76 -15.64
N GLU A 276 -33.84 -42.08 -16.60
CA GLU A 276 -33.27 -40.92 -17.26
C GLU A 276 -33.08 -39.72 -16.29
N GLU A 277 -34.05 -39.54 -15.39
CA GLU A 277 -33.90 -38.55 -14.32
C GLU A 277 -32.73 -38.87 -13.39
N MET A 278 -32.58 -40.12 -12.96
CA MET A 278 -31.44 -40.59 -12.15
C MET A 278 -30.10 -40.37 -12.88
N GLU A 279 -30.01 -40.67 -14.17
CA GLU A 279 -28.80 -40.47 -14.98
C GLU A 279 -28.45 -38.98 -15.09
N LYS A 280 -29.46 -38.11 -15.28
CA LYS A 280 -29.30 -36.66 -15.30
C LYS A 280 -28.81 -36.13 -13.96
N MET A 281 -29.43 -36.55 -12.84
CA MET A 281 -29.00 -36.21 -11.48
C MET A 281 -27.55 -36.58 -11.21
N LEU A 282 -27.15 -37.78 -11.60
CA LEU A 282 -25.79 -38.26 -11.44
C LEU A 282 -24.80 -37.42 -12.22
N ASN A 283 -25.09 -37.16 -13.49
CA ASN A 283 -24.24 -36.31 -14.35
C ASN A 283 -24.10 -34.87 -13.83
N GLU A 284 -25.18 -34.24 -13.36
CA GLU A 284 -25.16 -32.90 -12.78
C GLU A 284 -24.35 -32.89 -11.46
N TYR A 285 -24.49 -33.91 -10.61
CA TYR A 285 -23.72 -34.05 -9.37
C TYR A 285 -22.21 -34.15 -9.64
N LEU A 286 -21.84 -34.98 -10.61
CA LEU A 286 -20.45 -35.19 -11.00
C LEU A 286 -19.82 -33.98 -11.60
N GLN A 287 -20.55 -33.30 -12.45
CA GLN A 287 -20.11 -32.01 -12.99
C GLN A 287 -19.91 -30.96 -11.87
N PHE A 288 -20.77 -30.98 -10.83
CA PHE A 288 -20.61 -30.12 -9.66
C PHE A 288 -19.32 -30.45 -8.90
N ALA A 289 -19.06 -31.73 -8.69
CA ALA A 289 -17.94 -32.19 -7.88
C ALA A 289 -16.57 -32.10 -8.58
N SER A 290 -16.55 -32.26 -9.92
CA SER A 290 -15.30 -32.23 -10.73
C SER A 290 -14.90 -30.83 -11.19
N SER A 291 -15.77 -29.84 -11.10
CA SER A 291 -15.53 -28.48 -11.65
C SER A 291 -14.41 -27.66 -10.98
N ARG A 292 -13.76 -28.17 -9.94
CA ARG A 292 -12.76 -27.41 -9.16
C ARG A 292 -11.29 -27.63 -9.58
N SER A 293 -10.96 -28.58 -10.46
CA SER A 293 -9.58 -29.07 -10.53
C SER A 293 -8.78 -28.87 -11.81
N ALA A 294 -9.33 -28.33 -12.89
CA ALA A 294 -8.65 -28.43 -14.19
C ALA A 294 -8.60 -27.16 -15.07
N GLU A 295 -9.18 -26.03 -14.68
CA GLU A 295 -9.19 -24.85 -15.54
C GLU A 295 -8.25 -23.76 -15.05
N THR A 296 -7.35 -23.30 -15.95
CA THR A 296 -6.43 -22.20 -15.69
C THR A 296 -7.17 -20.87 -15.70
N THR A 297 -6.71 -19.92 -14.88
CA THR A 297 -7.19 -18.54 -14.89
C THR A 297 -6.65 -17.84 -16.12
N GLU A 298 -7.53 -17.20 -16.91
CA GLU A 298 -7.19 -16.39 -18.07
C GLU A 298 -7.97 -15.08 -18.06
N THR A 299 -7.45 -14.05 -18.71
CA THR A 299 -8.16 -12.79 -18.92
C THR A 299 -9.07 -12.94 -20.13
N PHE A 300 -10.38 -12.75 -19.97
CA PHE A 300 -11.35 -12.86 -21.07
C PHE A 300 -12.40 -11.74 -21.01
N ASP A 301 -13.02 -11.45 -22.16
CA ASP A 301 -14.14 -10.50 -22.25
C ASP A 301 -15.43 -11.15 -21.71
N LEU A 302 -15.86 -10.71 -20.54
CA LEU A 302 -17.08 -11.16 -19.86
C LEU A 302 -18.34 -10.71 -20.63
N SER A 303 -18.27 -9.57 -21.34
CA SER A 303 -19.38 -9.06 -22.14
C SER A 303 -19.67 -9.98 -23.33
N GLU A 304 -18.62 -10.45 -23.99
CA GLU A 304 -18.71 -11.41 -25.10
C GLU A 304 -19.18 -12.77 -24.61
N LEU A 305 -18.61 -13.24 -23.50
CA LEU A 305 -19.01 -14.52 -22.90
C LEU A 305 -20.49 -14.54 -22.52
N LEU A 306 -21.01 -13.46 -21.92
CA LEU A 306 -22.41 -13.35 -21.54
C LEU A 306 -23.32 -13.32 -22.77
N LYS A 307 -22.96 -12.53 -23.80
CA LYS A 307 -23.70 -12.47 -25.08
C LYS A 307 -23.76 -13.82 -25.79
N THR A 308 -22.63 -14.52 -25.91
CA THR A 308 -22.57 -15.85 -26.53
C THR A 308 -23.34 -16.90 -25.75
N THR A 309 -23.41 -16.74 -24.44
CA THR A 309 -24.24 -17.62 -23.60
C THR A 309 -25.73 -17.36 -23.81
N ILE A 310 -26.15 -16.09 -23.88
CA ILE A 310 -27.54 -15.67 -24.13
C ILE A 310 -28.02 -16.12 -25.51
N MET A 311 -27.19 -16.03 -26.57
CA MET A 311 -27.52 -16.44 -27.92
C MET A 311 -28.00 -17.90 -28.04
N LYS A 312 -27.64 -18.78 -27.08
CA LYS A 312 -28.13 -20.17 -27.07
C LYS A 312 -29.63 -20.28 -26.81
N TYR A 313 -30.26 -19.20 -26.33
CA TYR A 313 -31.67 -19.16 -25.92
C TYR A 313 -32.56 -18.33 -26.88
N GLU A 314 -32.29 -18.36 -28.19
CA GLU A 314 -32.92 -17.56 -29.25
C GLU A 314 -34.46 -17.60 -29.31
N LYS A 315 -35.11 -18.57 -28.65
CA LYS A 315 -36.58 -18.73 -28.64
C LYS A 315 -37.31 -18.02 -27.48
N LYS A 316 -36.61 -17.28 -26.64
CA LYS A 316 -37.18 -16.63 -25.43
C LYS A 316 -36.92 -15.12 -25.48
N GLU A 317 -37.83 -14.33 -24.96
CA GLU A 317 -37.68 -12.87 -24.84
C GLU A 317 -36.70 -12.51 -23.74
N ILE A 318 -35.42 -12.32 -24.11
CA ILE A 318 -34.36 -11.86 -23.22
C ILE A 318 -33.96 -10.46 -23.62
N THR A 319 -34.21 -9.48 -22.76
CA THR A 319 -33.76 -8.10 -22.94
C THR A 319 -32.39 -7.93 -22.26
N THR A 320 -31.46 -7.25 -22.96
CA THR A 320 -30.08 -7.13 -22.47
C THR A 320 -29.61 -5.68 -22.43
N ASP A 321 -28.91 -5.29 -21.31
CA ASP A 321 -28.16 -4.05 -21.16
C ASP A 321 -26.73 -4.37 -20.74
N ILE A 322 -25.85 -4.67 -21.71
CA ILE A 322 -24.51 -5.19 -21.49
C ILE A 322 -23.48 -4.13 -21.88
N SER A 323 -22.73 -3.61 -20.89
CA SER A 323 -21.56 -2.77 -21.13
C SER A 323 -20.52 -3.50 -21.99
N LYS A 324 -19.87 -2.81 -22.91
CA LYS A 324 -18.83 -3.36 -23.79
C LYS A 324 -17.48 -3.45 -23.06
N GLU A 325 -16.63 -4.38 -23.47
CA GLU A 325 -15.22 -4.47 -23.06
C GLU A 325 -15.03 -4.57 -21.53
N VAL A 326 -15.81 -5.42 -20.90
CA VAL A 326 -15.63 -5.74 -19.48
C VAL A 326 -14.80 -7.02 -19.37
N PHE A 327 -13.52 -6.88 -19.02
CA PHE A 327 -12.60 -8.01 -18.84
C PHE A 327 -12.64 -8.55 -17.42
N LEU A 328 -12.44 -9.85 -17.28
CA LEU A 328 -12.35 -10.55 -16.00
C LEU A 328 -11.18 -11.53 -16.03
N ASP A 329 -10.37 -11.53 -14.97
CA ASP A 329 -9.41 -12.59 -14.72
C ASP A 329 -10.10 -13.74 -14.01
N GLY A 330 -10.25 -14.87 -14.72
CA GLY A 330 -11.02 -15.99 -14.17
C GLY A 330 -11.00 -17.23 -15.03
N ARG A 331 -11.81 -18.21 -14.65
CA ARG A 331 -11.99 -19.49 -15.36
C ARG A 331 -13.20 -19.36 -16.28
N LYS A 332 -12.95 -19.19 -17.57
CA LYS A 332 -13.94 -18.86 -18.59
C LYS A 332 -15.08 -19.87 -18.67
N ASN A 333 -14.77 -21.17 -18.70
CA ASN A 333 -15.80 -22.21 -18.83
C ASN A 333 -16.64 -22.33 -17.56
N LEU A 334 -16.04 -22.16 -16.36
CA LEU A 334 -16.80 -22.12 -15.12
C LEU A 334 -17.75 -20.91 -15.11
N MET A 335 -17.29 -19.74 -15.54
CA MET A 335 -18.13 -18.55 -15.59
C MET A 335 -19.27 -18.70 -16.62
N GLN A 336 -19.01 -19.31 -17.77
CA GLN A 336 -20.04 -19.64 -18.74
C GLN A 336 -21.10 -20.57 -18.14
N ARG A 337 -20.67 -21.57 -17.38
CA ARG A 337 -21.56 -22.49 -16.67
C ARG A 337 -22.38 -21.79 -15.58
N CYS A 338 -21.77 -20.85 -14.83
CA CYS A 338 -22.48 -20.02 -13.88
C CYS A 338 -23.65 -19.29 -14.56
N PHE A 339 -23.37 -18.56 -15.65
CA PHE A 339 -24.41 -17.84 -16.38
C PHE A 339 -25.47 -18.76 -16.97
N SER A 340 -25.08 -19.89 -17.56
CA SER A 340 -26.07 -20.87 -18.05
C SER A 340 -27.01 -21.32 -16.94
N ASN A 341 -26.50 -21.69 -15.76
CA ASN A 341 -27.33 -22.12 -14.62
C ASN A 341 -28.29 -21.01 -14.14
N LEU A 342 -27.84 -19.74 -14.13
CA LEU A 342 -28.67 -18.61 -13.70
C LEU A 342 -29.73 -18.26 -14.76
N ILE A 343 -29.37 -18.29 -16.04
CA ILE A 343 -30.28 -18.02 -17.16
C ILE A 343 -31.30 -19.15 -17.29
N ASP A 344 -30.88 -20.42 -17.22
CA ASP A 344 -31.78 -21.58 -17.24
C ASP A 344 -32.82 -21.50 -16.13
N ASN A 345 -32.41 -21.08 -14.94
CA ASN A 345 -33.33 -20.90 -13.81
C ASN A 345 -34.33 -19.77 -14.10
N ALA A 346 -33.88 -18.61 -14.58
CA ALA A 346 -34.75 -17.49 -14.92
C ALA A 346 -35.78 -17.89 -16.00
N ILE A 347 -35.32 -18.49 -17.10
CA ILE A 347 -36.17 -18.92 -18.22
C ILE A 347 -37.19 -19.98 -17.81
N LYS A 348 -36.81 -20.84 -16.87
CA LYS A 348 -37.70 -21.93 -16.39
C LYS A 348 -38.91 -21.41 -15.62
N TYR A 349 -38.72 -20.37 -14.84
CA TYR A 349 -39.74 -19.87 -13.90
C TYR A 349 -40.43 -18.58 -14.35
N SER A 350 -40.01 -17.99 -15.50
CA SER A 350 -40.53 -16.73 -15.98
C SER A 350 -40.79 -16.73 -17.50
N THR A 351 -41.48 -15.70 -17.96
CA THR A 351 -41.73 -15.42 -19.37
C THR A 351 -40.73 -14.42 -19.92
N ASN A 352 -40.42 -13.37 -19.17
CA ASN A 352 -39.50 -12.31 -19.56
C ASN A 352 -38.27 -12.29 -18.64
N VAL A 353 -37.08 -12.15 -19.25
CA VAL A 353 -35.80 -12.08 -18.52
C VAL A 353 -35.06 -10.82 -18.97
N TYR A 354 -34.59 -10.04 -18.00
CA TYR A 354 -33.75 -8.87 -18.22
C TYR A 354 -32.35 -9.09 -17.64
N ILE A 355 -31.31 -8.94 -18.46
CA ILE A 355 -29.91 -9.18 -18.06
C ILE A 355 -29.10 -7.92 -18.23
N SER A 356 -28.44 -7.44 -17.18
CA SER A 356 -27.53 -6.31 -17.25
C SER A 356 -26.12 -6.65 -16.77
N LEU A 357 -25.12 -6.01 -17.39
CA LEU A 357 -23.71 -6.08 -17.01
C LEU A 357 -23.17 -4.65 -16.93
N ARG A 358 -22.68 -4.24 -15.77
CA ARG A 358 -22.11 -2.91 -15.54
C ARG A 358 -20.78 -2.98 -14.78
N LYS A 359 -19.86 -2.10 -15.15
CA LYS A 359 -18.62 -1.90 -14.42
C LYS A 359 -18.83 -0.82 -13.34
N LEU A 360 -18.55 -1.14 -12.08
CA LEU A 360 -18.65 -0.24 -10.93
C LEU A 360 -17.29 -0.12 -10.25
N ASN A 361 -16.60 1.02 -10.40
CA ASN A 361 -15.28 1.29 -9.77
C ASN A 361 -14.33 0.08 -9.74
N ASN A 362 -14.35 -0.70 -8.65
CA ASN A 362 -13.52 -1.88 -8.40
C ASN A 362 -14.26 -3.22 -8.56
N ASN A 363 -15.52 -3.21 -9.01
CA ASN A 363 -16.35 -4.42 -9.11
C ASN A 363 -17.08 -4.46 -10.44
N ILE A 364 -17.42 -5.67 -10.87
CA ILE A 364 -18.32 -5.94 -11.98
C ILE A 364 -19.66 -6.37 -11.37
N LEU A 365 -20.74 -5.73 -11.78
CA LEU A 365 -22.11 -6.04 -11.38
C LEU A 365 -22.86 -6.66 -12.54
N ILE A 366 -23.37 -7.89 -12.33
CA ILE A 366 -24.28 -8.57 -13.25
C ILE A 366 -25.61 -8.74 -12.52
N THR A 367 -26.71 -8.35 -13.18
CA THR A 367 -28.07 -8.60 -12.68
C THR A 367 -28.85 -9.43 -13.69
N ILE A 368 -29.57 -10.40 -13.18
CA ILE A 368 -30.53 -11.22 -13.95
C ILE A 368 -31.85 -11.07 -13.24
N ASP A 369 -32.80 -10.41 -13.89
CA ASP A 369 -34.15 -10.13 -13.40
C ASP A 369 -35.15 -10.96 -14.18
N ASP A 370 -36.07 -11.58 -13.47
CA ASP A 370 -37.18 -12.33 -14.04
C ASP A 370 -38.54 -11.79 -13.56
N ASP A 371 -39.61 -12.14 -14.25
CA ASP A 371 -41.00 -11.87 -13.91
C ASP A 371 -41.72 -13.08 -13.27
N GLY A 372 -40.97 -14.04 -12.75
CA GLY A 372 -41.49 -15.27 -12.14
C GLY A 372 -42.09 -15.04 -10.75
N PRO A 373 -42.41 -16.13 -10.02
CA PRO A 373 -43.03 -16.05 -8.69
C PRO A 373 -42.12 -15.52 -7.59
N GLY A 374 -40.81 -15.29 -7.91
CA GLY A 374 -39.81 -14.89 -6.94
C GLY A 374 -39.47 -15.96 -5.89
N ILE A 375 -38.64 -15.58 -4.92
CA ILE A 375 -38.22 -16.45 -3.79
C ILE A 375 -38.52 -15.71 -2.49
N PRO A 376 -39.29 -16.32 -1.56
CA PRO A 376 -39.55 -15.74 -0.24
C PRO A 376 -38.26 -15.43 0.51
N GLU A 377 -38.23 -14.34 1.27
CA GLU A 377 -37.02 -13.83 1.90
C GLU A 377 -36.36 -14.84 2.85
N ASN A 378 -37.16 -15.59 3.61
CA ASN A 378 -36.71 -16.65 4.50
C ASN A 378 -36.09 -17.86 3.78
N GLU A 379 -36.32 -18.01 2.47
CA GLU A 379 -35.80 -19.11 1.66
C GLU A 379 -34.58 -18.74 0.82
N ARG A 380 -34.26 -17.44 0.68
CA ARG A 380 -33.16 -16.95 -0.19
C ARG A 380 -31.80 -17.49 0.16
N GLU A 381 -31.54 -17.83 1.42
CA GLU A 381 -30.29 -18.47 1.82
C GLU A 381 -30.32 -19.99 1.58
N ASN A 382 -31.48 -20.61 1.78
CA ASN A 382 -31.66 -22.06 1.66
C ASN A 382 -31.52 -22.55 0.21
N VAL A 383 -31.97 -21.76 -0.77
CA VAL A 383 -31.92 -22.14 -2.21
C VAL A 383 -30.51 -22.28 -2.76
N PHE A 384 -29.48 -21.79 -2.05
CA PHE A 384 -28.08 -22.04 -2.40
C PHE A 384 -27.53 -23.37 -1.85
N LYS A 385 -28.31 -24.07 -1.00
CA LYS A 385 -27.92 -25.40 -0.54
C LYS A 385 -28.13 -26.44 -1.68
N PRO A 386 -27.16 -27.33 -1.91
CA PRO A 386 -27.32 -28.40 -2.89
C PRO A 386 -28.60 -29.24 -2.64
N PHE A 387 -29.29 -29.58 -3.72
CA PHE A 387 -30.53 -30.39 -3.71
C PHE A 387 -31.73 -29.71 -3.03
N TYR A 388 -31.65 -28.46 -2.67
CA TYR A 388 -32.77 -27.75 -2.05
C TYR A 388 -33.78 -27.28 -3.10
N LYS A 389 -35.08 -27.52 -2.84
CA LYS A 389 -36.22 -27.05 -3.66
C LYS A 389 -37.28 -26.47 -2.74
N ILE A 390 -37.86 -25.33 -3.08
CA ILE A 390 -38.90 -24.64 -2.29
C ILE A 390 -40.20 -25.47 -2.30
N ASP A 391 -40.64 -25.97 -3.47
CA ASP A 391 -41.87 -26.74 -3.63
C ASP A 391 -41.55 -28.19 -3.96
N LYS A 392 -41.87 -29.13 -3.02
CA LYS A 392 -41.83 -30.58 -3.25
C LYS A 392 -43.12 -31.12 -3.88
N SER A 393 -44.20 -30.33 -3.96
CA SER A 393 -45.56 -30.79 -4.22
C SER A 393 -46.11 -30.52 -5.62
N ARG A 394 -45.48 -29.71 -6.45
CA ARG A 394 -45.96 -29.47 -7.83
C ARG A 394 -45.34 -30.43 -8.81
N GLY A 395 -46.22 -31.30 -9.36
CA GLY A 395 -45.89 -32.41 -10.25
C GLY A 395 -45.10 -32.09 -11.53
N ASP A 396 -44.89 -30.83 -11.88
CA ASP A 396 -44.08 -30.37 -13.01
C ASP A 396 -42.59 -30.13 -12.69
N SER A 397 -42.16 -30.41 -11.46
CA SER A 397 -40.78 -30.24 -11.01
C SER A 397 -39.82 -31.36 -11.42
N LYS A 398 -40.22 -32.27 -12.31
CA LYS A 398 -39.40 -33.42 -12.80
C LYS A 398 -38.10 -33.05 -13.49
N SER A 399 -37.84 -31.76 -13.78
CA SER A 399 -36.74 -31.37 -14.67
C SER A 399 -35.54 -30.67 -14.02
N SER A 400 -35.47 -30.51 -12.68
CA SER A 400 -34.27 -29.90 -12.07
C SER A 400 -33.86 -30.55 -10.76
N VAL A 401 -32.57 -30.85 -10.63
CA VAL A 401 -31.98 -31.52 -9.48
C VAL A 401 -31.82 -30.60 -8.24
N GLY A 402 -31.95 -29.27 -8.38
CA GLY A 402 -31.71 -28.32 -7.31
C GLY A 402 -30.22 -28.00 -7.09
N LEU A 403 -29.40 -28.14 -8.12
CA LEU A 403 -27.97 -27.87 -8.08
C LEU A 403 -27.57 -26.53 -8.76
N GLY A 404 -28.40 -25.98 -9.65
CA GLY A 404 -28.03 -24.83 -10.48
C GLY A 404 -27.59 -23.62 -9.68
N LEU A 405 -28.38 -23.16 -8.69
CA LEU A 405 -28.05 -22.01 -7.85
C LEU A 405 -26.84 -22.27 -6.93
N SER A 406 -26.69 -23.48 -6.39
CA SER A 406 -25.52 -23.83 -5.58
C SER A 406 -24.24 -23.84 -6.40
N ILE A 407 -24.27 -24.37 -7.64
CA ILE A 407 -23.17 -24.34 -8.60
C ILE A 407 -22.78 -22.90 -8.91
N ALA A 408 -23.74 -22.06 -9.25
CA ALA A 408 -23.50 -20.65 -9.55
C ALA A 408 -22.88 -19.90 -8.36
N SER A 409 -23.39 -20.13 -7.14
CA SER A 409 -22.84 -19.55 -5.92
C SER A 409 -21.39 -19.98 -5.66
N ASP A 410 -21.08 -21.26 -5.83
CA ASP A 410 -19.72 -21.77 -5.64
C ASP A 410 -18.73 -21.20 -6.67
N ILE A 411 -19.15 -21.09 -7.93
CA ILE A 411 -18.35 -20.50 -9.00
C ILE A 411 -18.07 -19.02 -8.70
N VAL A 412 -19.09 -18.23 -8.36
CA VAL A 412 -18.94 -16.82 -8.01
C VAL A 412 -17.99 -16.64 -6.82
N LYS A 413 -18.19 -17.40 -5.75
CA LYS A 413 -17.33 -17.37 -4.56
C LYS A 413 -15.88 -17.77 -4.86
N SER A 414 -15.68 -18.75 -5.74
CA SER A 414 -14.33 -19.18 -6.16
C SER A 414 -13.59 -18.18 -7.02
N HIS A 415 -14.28 -17.16 -7.52
CA HIS A 415 -13.71 -15.98 -8.20
C HIS A 415 -13.66 -14.75 -7.28
N GLY A 416 -13.78 -14.92 -5.96
CA GLY A 416 -13.76 -13.83 -4.98
C GLY A 416 -15.00 -12.93 -4.98
N GLY A 417 -16.05 -13.34 -5.70
CA GLY A 417 -17.30 -12.61 -5.84
C GLY A 417 -18.35 -12.96 -4.79
N ASN A 418 -19.50 -12.32 -4.91
CA ASN A 418 -20.67 -12.55 -4.06
C ASN A 418 -21.95 -12.63 -4.93
N ILE A 419 -22.89 -13.47 -4.53
CA ILE A 419 -24.21 -13.61 -5.15
C ILE A 419 -25.30 -13.33 -4.14
N LYS A 420 -26.30 -12.51 -4.52
CA LYS A 420 -27.45 -12.16 -3.69
C LYS A 420 -28.74 -12.30 -4.48
N LEU A 421 -29.82 -12.64 -3.75
CA LEU A 421 -31.17 -12.70 -4.28
C LEU A 421 -31.98 -11.53 -3.70
N GLU A 422 -32.63 -10.79 -4.58
CA GLU A 422 -33.49 -9.64 -4.25
C GLU A 422 -34.82 -9.80 -5.02
N THR A 423 -35.79 -8.96 -4.72
CA THR A 423 -37.01 -8.89 -5.54
C THR A 423 -36.72 -8.06 -6.78
N SER A 424 -37.15 -8.54 -7.96
CA SER A 424 -36.97 -7.83 -9.22
C SER A 424 -37.95 -6.65 -9.32
N PRO A 425 -37.69 -5.64 -10.17
CA PRO A 425 -38.63 -4.56 -10.44
C PRO A 425 -39.98 -5.02 -10.99
N THR A 426 -40.02 -6.21 -11.56
CA THR A 426 -41.20 -6.88 -12.11
C THR A 426 -41.88 -7.83 -11.10
N ASN A 427 -41.55 -7.71 -9.79
CA ASN A 427 -42.01 -8.55 -8.70
C ASN A 427 -41.59 -10.03 -8.76
N GLY A 428 -40.69 -10.41 -9.65
CA GLY A 428 -40.06 -11.72 -9.72
C GLY A 428 -38.78 -11.81 -8.90
N LEU A 429 -37.79 -12.59 -9.37
CA LEU A 429 -36.49 -12.75 -8.76
C LEU A 429 -35.43 -11.88 -9.44
N ARG A 430 -34.65 -11.17 -8.63
CA ARG A 430 -33.39 -10.54 -9.03
C ARG A 430 -32.22 -11.33 -8.49
N ILE A 431 -31.38 -11.82 -9.38
CA ILE A 431 -30.09 -12.41 -9.05
C ILE A 431 -29.00 -11.37 -9.31
N LYS A 432 -28.26 -11.01 -8.25
CA LYS A 432 -27.21 -9.99 -8.28
C LYS A 432 -25.87 -10.65 -8.03
N VAL A 433 -25.01 -10.68 -9.04
CA VAL A 433 -23.65 -11.19 -8.99
C VAL A 433 -22.69 -10.02 -8.96
N ILE A 434 -21.78 -10.02 -7.99
CA ILE A 434 -20.73 -9.02 -7.81
C ILE A 434 -19.40 -9.74 -7.88
N LEU A 435 -18.57 -9.38 -8.87
CA LEU A 435 -17.21 -9.94 -9.05
C LEU A 435 -16.17 -8.83 -8.81
N PRO A 436 -15.01 -9.12 -8.20
CA PRO A 436 -13.90 -8.18 -8.15
C PRO A 436 -13.36 -7.96 -9.57
N PHE A 437 -12.90 -6.72 -9.83
CA PHE A 437 -12.29 -6.34 -11.10
C PHE A 437 -10.77 -6.45 -11.03
#